data_09a2f02b61694c641ecc2b697ca8bdf8
#
_entry.id   09a2f02b61694c641ecc2b697ca8bdf8
#
_cell.length_a   1.000
_cell.length_b   1.000
_cell.length_c   1.000
_cell.angle_alpha   90.00
_cell.angle_beta   90.00
_cell.angle_gamma   90.00
#
_symmetry.space_group_name_H-M   'P 1'
#
loop_
_entity.id
_entity.type
_entity.pdbx_description
1 polymer ?
#
loop_
_entity_poly.entity_id
_entity_poly.type
_entity_poly.pdbx_seq_one_letter_code
_entity_poly.pdbx_strand_id
1 'polypeptide(L)'
;MEGRRERIPEGVRDDGAVTSHHHAEPRTLYLVKRLELAIRARMDEALRPHGLTTLQFTALTALRQRDGLSSAQLARRSFVTPQTMNEMVRWLEDHGHIQRHRDPANRRVLLISLTDAGREILRRCDELIQAIEDEMLAAIPEVQRPLFRQSLIFGYTALNPHEAP
;
A
#
# COMPACT_ATOMS: atom_id res chain seq x y z
N MET A 1 81.43 -27.75 -27.33
CA MET A 1 81.20 -26.31 -27.46
C MET A 1 79.76 -26.07 -27.24
N GLU A 2 79.51 -25.41 -26.11
CA GLU A 2 78.20 -25.27 -25.43
C GLU A 2 77.23 -24.40 -26.17
N GLY A 3 76.07 -24.91 -26.43
CA GLY A 3 74.90 -24.15 -26.95
C GLY A 3 74.06 -23.67 -25.77
N ARG A 4 74.07 -22.35 -25.56
CA ARG A 4 73.34 -21.58 -24.55
C ARG A 4 71.86 -21.70 -24.82
N ARG A 5 71.09 -22.32 -23.85
CA ARG A 5 69.62 -22.28 -23.89
C ARG A 5 69.14 -20.96 -23.31
N GLU A 6 68.53 -20.16 -24.15
CA GLU A 6 67.75 -18.98 -23.73
C GLU A 6 66.45 -19.41 -23.04
N ARG A 7 66.25 -18.92 -21.79
CA ARG A 7 64.96 -19.08 -21.06
C ARG A 7 63.99 -18.02 -21.58
N ILE A 8 62.86 -18.49 -22.02
CA ILE A 8 61.69 -17.66 -22.31
C ILE A 8 61.03 -17.33 -20.99
N PRO A 9 60.71 -16.08 -20.62
CA PRO A 9 59.94 -15.77 -19.43
C PRO A 9 58.48 -16.16 -19.62
N GLU A 10 57.93 -16.93 -18.65
CA GLU A 10 56.54 -17.31 -18.55
C GLU A 10 55.67 -16.05 -18.45
N GLY A 11 54.65 -16.01 -19.31
CA GLY A 11 53.69 -14.95 -19.41
C GLY A 11 52.87 -14.76 -18.18
N VAL A 12 52.73 -13.49 -17.85
CA VAL A 12 51.79 -12.94 -16.87
C VAL A 12 50.38 -13.47 -17.20
N ARG A 13 49.82 -14.24 -16.30
CA ARG A 13 48.38 -14.58 -16.31
C ARG A 13 47.62 -13.34 -15.90
N ASP A 14 47.02 -12.72 -16.89
CA ASP A 14 46.00 -11.68 -16.65
C ASP A 14 44.73 -12.36 -16.10
N ASP A 15 44.69 -12.51 -14.79
CA ASP A 15 43.47 -12.90 -14.07
C ASP A 15 42.49 -11.71 -14.03
N GLY A 16 41.96 -11.41 -15.21
CA GLY A 16 40.81 -10.52 -15.37
C GLY A 16 39.59 -11.13 -14.69
N ALA A 17 39.57 -11.11 -13.37
CA ALA A 17 38.37 -11.37 -12.59
C ALA A 17 37.35 -10.26 -12.90
N VAL A 18 36.56 -10.46 -13.95
CA VAL A 18 35.32 -9.74 -14.16
C VAL A 18 34.41 -10.10 -12.99
N THR A 19 34.48 -9.30 -11.95
CA THR A 19 33.49 -9.32 -10.88
C THR A 19 32.15 -8.91 -11.48
N SER A 20 31.44 -9.88 -12.03
CA SER A 20 30.02 -9.76 -12.35
C SER A 20 29.30 -9.49 -11.02
N HIS A 21 29.06 -8.23 -10.70
CA HIS A 21 28.11 -7.85 -9.70
C HIS A 21 26.74 -8.34 -10.18
N HIS A 22 26.41 -9.60 -9.87
CA HIS A 22 25.04 -10.07 -9.89
C HIS A 22 24.29 -9.18 -8.89
N HIS A 23 23.70 -8.10 -9.38
CA HIS A 23 22.66 -7.42 -8.63
C HIS A 23 21.55 -8.46 -8.46
N ALA A 24 21.53 -9.11 -7.30
CA ALA A 24 20.46 -10.02 -6.95
C ALA A 24 19.14 -9.24 -7.10
N GLU A 25 18.24 -9.77 -7.93
CA GLU A 25 16.94 -9.14 -8.13
C GLU A 25 16.28 -8.91 -6.77
N PRO A 26 15.70 -7.72 -6.54
CA PRO A 26 15.10 -7.42 -5.26
C PRO A 26 13.91 -8.37 -5.00
N ARG A 27 13.82 -8.89 -3.77
CA ARG A 27 12.72 -9.76 -3.38
C ARG A 27 11.38 -9.08 -3.61
N THR A 28 10.38 -9.83 -4.09
CA THR A 28 9.02 -9.33 -4.34
C THR A 28 8.43 -8.59 -3.14
N LEU A 29 8.59 -9.13 -1.90
CA LEU A 29 8.12 -8.45 -0.68
C LEU A 29 8.76 -7.06 -0.49
N TYR A 30 10.03 -6.91 -0.83
CA TYR A 30 10.70 -5.62 -0.77
C TYR A 30 10.14 -4.62 -1.79
N LEU A 31 9.84 -5.08 -3.02
CA LEU A 31 9.21 -4.25 -4.05
C LEU A 31 7.80 -3.82 -3.64
N VAL A 32 6.98 -4.75 -3.12
CA VAL A 32 5.64 -4.45 -2.60
C VAL A 32 5.73 -3.41 -1.47
N LYS A 33 6.69 -3.57 -0.54
CA LYS A 33 6.86 -2.59 0.55
C LYS A 33 7.29 -1.22 0.04
N ARG A 34 8.19 -1.15 -0.93
CA ARG A 34 8.60 0.11 -1.55
C ARG A 34 7.44 0.79 -2.27
N LEU A 35 6.63 0.02 -3.00
CA LEU A 35 5.45 0.53 -3.69
C LEU A 35 4.43 1.10 -2.69
N GLU A 36 4.13 0.37 -1.62
CA GLU A 36 3.23 0.83 -0.55
C GLU A 36 3.69 2.17 0.05
N LEU A 37 4.99 2.29 0.36
CA LEU A 37 5.55 3.52 0.92
C LEU A 37 5.45 4.69 -0.07
N ALA A 38 5.68 4.45 -1.37
CA ALA A 38 5.56 5.47 -2.39
C ALA A 38 4.11 5.94 -2.56
N ILE A 39 3.16 5.01 -2.62
CA ILE A 39 1.73 5.31 -2.69
C ILE A 39 1.31 6.13 -1.47
N ARG A 40 1.66 5.70 -0.26
CA ARG A 40 1.33 6.40 0.99
C ARG A 40 1.85 7.83 0.98
N ALA A 41 3.11 8.05 0.60
CA ALA A 41 3.70 9.39 0.56
C ALA A 41 2.93 10.32 -0.41
N ARG A 42 2.56 9.82 -1.59
CA ARG A 42 1.77 10.58 -2.57
C ARG A 42 0.36 10.87 -2.08
N MET A 43 -0.29 9.89 -1.45
CA MET A 43 -1.61 10.07 -0.85
C MET A 43 -1.58 11.09 0.29
N ASP A 44 -0.62 11.02 1.21
CA ASP A 44 -0.48 11.98 2.31
C ASP A 44 -0.27 13.41 1.80
N GLU A 45 0.50 13.59 0.71
CA GLU A 45 0.68 14.89 0.06
C GLU A 45 -0.62 15.40 -0.54
N ALA A 46 -1.34 14.57 -1.30
CA ALA A 46 -2.59 14.93 -1.98
C ALA A 46 -3.74 15.21 -0.99
N LEU A 47 -3.81 14.48 0.13
CA LEU A 47 -4.87 14.59 1.12
C LEU A 47 -4.66 15.72 2.14
N ARG A 48 -3.41 16.18 2.32
CA ARG A 48 -3.06 17.22 3.31
C ARG A 48 -3.87 18.52 3.16
N PRO A 49 -4.10 19.07 1.95
CA PRO A 49 -4.93 20.26 1.79
C PRO A 49 -6.39 20.08 2.22
N HIS A 50 -6.84 18.82 2.28
CA HIS A 50 -8.20 18.46 2.70
C HIS A 50 -8.29 18.09 4.18
N GLY A 51 -7.18 18.23 4.93
CA GLY A 51 -7.12 17.92 6.36
C GLY A 51 -7.19 16.43 6.68
N LEU A 52 -6.97 15.54 5.71
CA LEU A 52 -6.99 14.09 5.89
C LEU A 52 -5.59 13.49 5.80
N THR A 53 -5.39 12.42 6.57
CA THR A 53 -4.28 11.48 6.40
C THR A 53 -4.71 10.31 5.52
N THR A 54 -3.76 9.59 4.94
CA THR A 54 -4.03 8.35 4.18
C THR A 54 -4.84 7.34 5.00
N LEU A 55 -4.54 7.18 6.29
CA LEU A 55 -5.28 6.26 7.16
C LEU A 55 -6.74 6.68 7.39
N GLN A 56 -6.99 7.99 7.57
CA GLN A 56 -8.35 8.52 7.71
C GLN A 56 -9.15 8.35 6.42
N PHE A 57 -8.54 8.65 5.27
CA PHE A 57 -9.15 8.40 3.96
C PHE A 57 -9.48 6.92 3.75
N THR A 58 -8.56 6.01 4.12
CA THR A 58 -8.79 4.55 4.04
C THR A 58 -9.97 4.12 4.92
N ALA A 59 -10.07 4.63 6.15
CA ALA A 59 -11.18 4.33 7.04
C ALA A 59 -12.53 4.82 6.49
N LEU A 60 -12.58 6.04 5.95
CA LEU A 60 -13.78 6.58 5.30
C LEU A 60 -14.16 5.77 4.05
N THR A 61 -13.17 5.34 3.25
CA THR A 61 -13.39 4.48 2.07
C THR A 61 -13.95 3.12 2.46
N ALA A 62 -13.45 2.51 3.55
CA ALA A 62 -13.98 1.25 4.06
C ALA A 62 -15.45 1.38 4.50
N LEU A 63 -15.83 2.52 5.13
CA LEU A 63 -17.22 2.83 5.48
C LEU A 63 -18.09 3.09 4.24
N ARG A 64 -17.56 3.69 3.18
CA ARG A 64 -18.27 3.86 1.91
C ARG A 64 -18.61 2.52 1.26
N GLN A 65 -17.68 1.55 1.31
CA GLN A 65 -17.88 0.21 0.78
C GLN A 65 -18.86 -0.61 1.62
N ARG A 66 -18.82 -0.45 2.93
CA ARG A 66 -19.70 -1.14 3.87
C ARG A 66 -20.02 -0.24 5.04
N ASP A 67 -21.24 0.23 5.07
CA ASP A 67 -21.77 1.06 6.16
C ASP A 67 -22.02 0.25 7.43
N GLY A 68 -22.07 0.92 8.57
CA GLY A 68 -22.42 0.29 9.84
C GLY A 68 -21.35 -0.68 10.37
N LEU A 69 -20.07 -0.36 10.24
CA LEU A 69 -18.99 -1.15 10.82
C LEU A 69 -18.77 -0.81 12.30
N SER A 70 -18.49 -1.83 13.12
CA SER A 70 -17.93 -1.59 14.46
C SER A 70 -16.49 -1.10 14.37
N SER A 71 -15.98 -0.43 15.40
CA SER A 71 -14.57 0.04 15.46
C SER A 71 -13.57 -1.09 15.21
N ALA A 72 -13.83 -2.30 15.74
CA ALA A 72 -12.98 -3.47 15.51
C ALA A 72 -12.99 -3.97 14.04
N GLN A 73 -14.16 -3.93 13.40
CA GLN A 73 -14.27 -4.29 11.96
C GLN A 73 -13.58 -3.23 11.09
N LEU A 74 -13.75 -1.95 11.42
CA LEU A 74 -13.12 -0.85 10.71
C LEU A 74 -11.60 -0.89 10.86
N ALA A 75 -11.08 -1.22 12.06
CA ALA A 75 -9.66 -1.37 12.31
C ALA A 75 -9.02 -2.44 11.41
N ARG A 76 -9.66 -3.61 11.31
CA ARG A 76 -9.19 -4.69 10.42
C ARG A 76 -9.17 -4.25 8.96
N ARG A 77 -10.24 -3.64 8.47
CA ARG A 77 -10.36 -3.17 7.08
C ARG A 77 -9.42 -2.01 6.74
N SER A 78 -8.99 -1.25 7.75
CA SER A 78 -8.07 -0.12 7.58
C SER A 78 -6.61 -0.49 7.91
N PHE A 79 -6.33 -1.76 8.21
CA PHE A 79 -4.99 -2.27 8.52
C PHE A 79 -4.30 -1.55 9.68
N VAL A 80 -5.07 -1.19 10.72
CA VAL A 80 -4.57 -0.51 11.91
C VAL A 80 -4.95 -1.25 13.19
N THR A 81 -4.26 -0.91 14.29
CA THR A 81 -4.60 -1.46 15.60
C THR A 81 -5.95 -0.91 16.10
N PRO A 82 -6.67 -1.64 16.98
CA PRO A 82 -7.89 -1.13 17.60
C PRO A 82 -7.69 0.19 18.34
N GLN A 83 -6.52 0.40 18.96
CA GLN A 83 -6.20 1.65 19.66
C GLN A 83 -6.12 2.81 18.66
N THR A 84 -5.33 2.66 17.59
CA THR A 84 -5.22 3.67 16.53
C THR A 84 -6.58 3.99 15.91
N MET A 85 -7.41 2.94 15.68
CA MET A 85 -8.75 3.14 15.15
C MET A 85 -9.65 3.92 16.11
N ASN A 86 -9.58 3.66 17.40
CA ASN A 86 -10.39 4.41 18.36
C ASN A 86 -10.04 5.90 18.39
N GLU A 87 -8.76 6.25 18.28
CA GLU A 87 -8.30 7.64 18.18
C GLU A 87 -8.80 8.29 16.88
N MET A 88 -8.68 7.56 15.78
CA MET A 88 -9.14 8.00 14.46
C MET A 88 -10.65 8.21 14.41
N VAL A 89 -11.45 7.29 14.98
CA VAL A 89 -12.91 7.39 15.05
C VAL A 89 -13.34 8.64 15.83
N ARG A 90 -12.69 8.94 16.96
CA ARG A 90 -12.95 10.18 17.69
C ARG A 90 -12.68 11.39 16.83
N TRP A 91 -11.51 11.45 16.21
CA TRP A 91 -11.15 12.57 15.34
C TRP A 91 -12.14 12.75 14.19
N LEU A 92 -12.50 11.68 13.47
CA LEU A 92 -13.45 11.72 12.36
C LEU A 92 -14.86 12.14 12.78
N GLU A 93 -15.30 11.73 13.98
CA GLU A 93 -16.58 12.13 14.56
C GLU A 93 -16.57 13.60 14.97
N ASP A 94 -15.51 14.07 15.66
CA ASP A 94 -15.34 15.47 16.07
C ASP A 94 -15.30 16.43 14.86
N HIS A 95 -14.80 15.94 13.70
CA HIS A 95 -14.81 16.69 12.43
C HIS A 95 -16.08 16.48 11.60
N GLY A 96 -17.06 15.74 12.13
CA GLY A 96 -18.35 15.55 11.48
C GLY A 96 -18.36 14.66 10.23
N HIS A 97 -17.29 13.89 9.99
CA HIS A 97 -17.22 13.00 8.83
C HIS A 97 -17.92 11.66 9.04
N ILE A 98 -18.06 11.24 10.28
CA ILE A 98 -18.76 10.01 10.69
C ILE A 98 -19.71 10.30 11.84
N GLN A 99 -20.61 9.36 12.05
CA GLN A 99 -21.48 9.31 13.24
C GLN A 99 -21.51 7.90 13.82
N ARG A 100 -21.73 7.79 15.12
CA ARG A 100 -21.91 6.50 15.79
C ARG A 100 -23.36 6.33 16.21
N HIS A 101 -23.89 5.14 16.03
CA HIS A 101 -25.23 4.77 16.49
C HIS A 101 -25.21 3.37 17.11
N ARG A 102 -26.21 3.06 17.92
CA ARG A 102 -26.30 1.74 18.54
C ARG A 102 -26.79 0.73 17.52
N ASP A 103 -26.17 -0.47 17.51
CA ASP A 103 -26.64 -1.59 16.72
C ASP A 103 -28.05 -2.00 17.18
N PRO A 104 -29.07 -2.02 16.30
CA PRO A 104 -30.42 -2.47 16.65
C PRO A 104 -30.46 -3.90 17.20
N ALA A 105 -29.58 -4.78 16.70
CA ALA A 105 -29.49 -6.17 17.12
C ALA A 105 -28.72 -6.36 18.44
N ASN A 106 -27.76 -5.47 18.73
CA ASN A 106 -26.97 -5.53 19.94
C ASN A 106 -26.59 -4.12 20.44
N ARG A 107 -27.41 -3.56 21.32
CA ARG A 107 -27.24 -2.19 21.83
C ARG A 107 -25.92 -1.90 22.57
N ARG A 108 -25.11 -2.93 22.86
CA ARG A 108 -23.76 -2.78 23.42
C ARG A 108 -22.73 -2.44 22.36
N VAL A 109 -23.04 -2.68 21.08
CA VAL A 109 -22.16 -2.38 19.95
C VAL A 109 -22.52 -1.02 19.38
N LEU A 110 -21.48 -0.22 19.12
CA LEU A 110 -21.60 1.02 18.35
C LEU A 110 -21.17 0.74 16.91
N LEU A 111 -22.04 1.09 16.00
CA LEU A 111 -21.79 1.06 14.56
C LEU A 111 -21.40 2.46 14.09
N ILE A 112 -20.52 2.52 13.13
CA ILE A 112 -19.96 3.74 12.58
C ILE A 112 -20.47 3.87 11.14
N SER A 113 -21.01 5.03 10.81
CA SER A 113 -21.53 5.36 9.47
C SER A 113 -20.99 6.69 8.99
N LEU A 114 -20.86 6.84 7.66
CA LEU A 114 -20.53 8.13 7.06
C LEU A 114 -21.69 9.12 7.24
N THR A 115 -21.34 10.36 7.53
CA THR A 115 -22.24 11.51 7.36
C THR A 115 -22.24 11.98 5.90
N ASP A 116 -23.11 12.93 5.55
CA ASP A 116 -23.08 13.57 4.23
C ASP A 116 -21.76 14.35 4.03
N ALA A 117 -21.23 14.99 5.07
CA ALA A 117 -19.93 15.65 5.05
C ALA A 117 -18.78 14.64 4.79
N GLY A 118 -18.88 13.44 5.39
CA GLY A 118 -17.91 12.36 5.13
C GLY A 118 -17.98 11.82 3.70
N ARG A 119 -19.16 11.72 3.12
CA ARG A 119 -19.33 11.35 1.70
C ARG A 119 -18.79 12.44 0.77
N GLU A 120 -19.03 13.69 1.09
CA GLU A 120 -18.57 14.81 0.28
C GLU A 120 -17.05 14.96 0.29
N ILE A 121 -16.40 14.82 1.45
CA ILE A 121 -14.94 14.89 1.51
C ILE A 121 -14.28 13.74 0.73
N LEU A 122 -14.84 12.53 0.78
CA LEU A 122 -14.38 11.40 -0.04
C LEU A 122 -14.48 11.74 -1.53
N ARG A 123 -15.63 12.27 -1.98
CA ARG A 123 -15.85 12.63 -3.38
C ARG A 123 -14.83 13.66 -3.88
N ARG A 124 -14.50 14.66 -3.06
CA ARG A 124 -13.45 15.65 -3.40
C ARG A 124 -12.07 15.06 -3.53
N CYS A 125 -11.78 14.02 -2.75
CA CYS A 125 -10.46 13.37 -2.78
C CYS A 125 -10.37 12.29 -3.86
N ASP A 126 -11.49 11.75 -4.36
CA ASP A 126 -11.50 10.63 -5.31
C ASP A 126 -10.67 10.92 -6.58
N GLU A 127 -10.79 12.11 -7.17
CA GLU A 127 -10.04 12.49 -8.38
C GLU A 127 -8.53 12.55 -8.12
N LEU A 128 -8.12 13.03 -6.94
CA LEU A 128 -6.70 13.08 -6.53
C LEU A 128 -6.11 11.67 -6.36
N ILE A 129 -6.87 10.79 -5.75
CA ILE A 129 -6.45 9.40 -5.55
C ILE A 129 -6.44 8.64 -6.87
N GLN A 130 -7.43 8.88 -7.74
CA GLN A 130 -7.47 8.30 -9.08
C GLN A 130 -6.25 8.72 -9.91
N ALA A 131 -5.85 9.99 -9.85
CA ALA A 131 -4.67 10.48 -10.55
C ALA A 131 -3.37 9.76 -10.10
N ILE A 132 -3.24 9.44 -8.81
CA ILE A 132 -2.09 8.66 -8.28
C ILE A 132 -2.14 7.22 -8.81
N GLU A 133 -3.32 6.60 -8.84
CA GLU A 133 -3.48 5.25 -9.41
C GLU A 133 -3.16 5.24 -10.91
N ASP A 134 -3.65 6.22 -11.65
CA ASP A 134 -3.39 6.34 -13.09
C ASP A 134 -1.90 6.53 -13.38
N GLU A 135 -1.19 7.38 -12.60
CA GLU A 135 0.26 7.56 -12.71
C GLU A 135 1.01 6.25 -12.46
N MET A 136 0.64 5.51 -11.40
CA MET A 136 1.24 4.20 -11.09
C MET A 136 1.00 3.20 -12.22
N LEU A 137 -0.22 3.15 -12.75
CA LEU A 137 -0.60 2.20 -13.81
C LEU A 137 -0.06 2.61 -15.19
N ALA A 138 0.25 3.89 -15.42
CA ALA A 138 0.83 4.35 -16.69
C ALA A 138 2.19 3.69 -16.99
N ALA A 139 2.96 3.32 -15.94
CA ALA A 139 4.22 2.60 -16.09
C ALA A 139 4.04 1.11 -16.48
N ILE A 140 2.80 0.60 -16.43
CA ILE A 140 2.47 -0.80 -16.73
C ILE A 140 1.77 -0.86 -18.10
N PRO A 141 2.25 -1.69 -19.04
CA PRO A 141 1.57 -1.89 -20.33
C PRO A 141 0.08 -2.23 -20.09
N GLU A 142 -0.81 -1.61 -20.87
CA GLU A 142 -2.25 -1.71 -20.68
C GLU A 142 -2.74 -3.16 -20.60
N VAL A 143 -2.22 -4.02 -21.48
CA VAL A 143 -2.54 -5.45 -21.52
C VAL A 143 -2.16 -6.21 -20.23
N GLN A 144 -1.22 -5.69 -19.45
CA GLN A 144 -0.74 -6.33 -18.21
C GLN A 144 -1.46 -5.80 -16.96
N ARG A 145 -2.17 -4.67 -17.02
CA ARG A 145 -2.84 -4.05 -15.87
C ARG A 145 -3.86 -4.97 -15.20
N PRO A 146 -4.71 -5.72 -15.94
CA PRO A 146 -5.62 -6.68 -15.31
C PRO A 146 -4.89 -7.80 -14.56
N LEU A 147 -3.82 -8.34 -15.14
CA LEU A 147 -3.01 -9.37 -14.50
C LEU A 147 -2.30 -8.85 -13.24
N PHE A 148 -1.79 -7.63 -13.29
CA PHE A 148 -1.18 -6.97 -12.13
C PHE A 148 -2.19 -6.84 -10.97
N ARG A 149 -3.40 -6.33 -11.24
CA ARG A 149 -4.48 -6.24 -10.23
C ARG A 149 -4.83 -7.62 -9.67
N GLN A 150 -4.98 -8.63 -10.53
CA GLN A 150 -5.30 -9.99 -10.12
C GLN A 150 -4.18 -10.59 -9.24
N SER A 151 -2.92 -10.36 -9.59
CA SER A 151 -1.77 -10.83 -8.80
C SER A 151 -1.73 -10.21 -7.41
N LEU A 152 -2.06 -8.92 -7.28
CA LEU A 152 -2.18 -8.25 -5.97
C LEU A 152 -3.31 -8.89 -5.13
N ILE A 153 -4.48 -9.15 -5.73
CA ILE A 153 -5.60 -9.81 -5.06
C ILE A 153 -5.21 -11.21 -4.59
N PHE A 154 -4.58 -12.01 -5.43
CA PHE A 154 -4.13 -13.36 -5.06
C PHE A 154 -3.12 -13.34 -3.92
N GLY A 155 -2.13 -12.44 -3.98
CA GLY A 155 -1.14 -12.28 -2.91
C GLY A 155 -1.79 -11.87 -1.59
N TYR A 156 -2.73 -10.91 -1.64
CA TYR A 156 -3.49 -10.49 -0.47
C TYR A 156 -4.32 -11.63 0.12
N THR A 157 -5.11 -12.33 -0.69
CA THR A 157 -5.98 -13.43 -0.25
C THR A 157 -5.16 -14.60 0.32
N ALA A 158 -4.01 -14.91 -0.26
CA ALA A 158 -3.13 -15.97 0.24
C ALA A 158 -2.60 -15.68 1.65
N LEU A 159 -2.37 -14.41 1.98
CA LEU A 159 -1.92 -13.98 3.31
C LEU A 159 -3.08 -13.71 4.29
N ASN A 160 -4.30 -13.52 3.79
CA ASN A 160 -5.51 -13.20 4.56
C ASN A 160 -6.69 -14.12 4.17
N PRO A 161 -6.59 -15.44 4.44
CA PRO A 161 -7.58 -16.41 3.94
C PRO A 161 -9.00 -16.22 4.52
N HIS A 162 -9.17 -15.38 5.54
CA HIS A 162 -10.44 -15.08 6.19
C HIS A 162 -11.06 -13.74 5.78
N GLU A 163 -10.40 -12.98 4.91
CA GLU A 163 -10.87 -11.68 4.42
C GLU A 163 -10.82 -11.69 2.89
N ALA A 164 -11.99 -11.73 2.24
CA ALA A 164 -12.07 -11.42 0.82
C ALA A 164 -11.87 -9.91 0.62
N PRO A 165 -11.13 -9.50 -0.42
CA PRO A 165 -10.94 -8.09 -0.74
C PRO A 165 -12.25 -7.40 -1.16
#